data_8aaa92f5c13d4c0c8f6a1258ec4f710a
#
_entry.id   8aaa92f5c13d4c0c8f6a1258ec4f710a
#
_cell.length_a   1.000
_cell.length_b   1.000
_cell.length_c   1.000
_cell.angle_alpha   90.00
_cell.angle_beta   90.00
_cell.angle_gamma   90.00
#
_symmetry.space_group_name_H-M   'P 1'
#
loop_
_entity.id
_entity.type
_entity.pdbx_description
1 polymer ?
#
loop_
_entity_poly.entity_id
_entity_poly.type
_entity_poly.pdbx_seq_one_letter_code
_entity_poly.pdbx_strand_id
1 'polypeptide(L)'
;MNEKDEISDTYNSEDKLKIQVKYKRNNAKLKNSVFGFGIFRNDGLNCYGTNTFIDNFGKIKIQDEGIVEIEIEKIQLLEGEYYIDLAFVDEYGTPFDYIRKATKVITYSTVKDVGVYRINHKFKHL
;
A
#
# COMPACT_ATOMS: atom_id res chain seq x y z
N MET A 1 -7.54 6.54 -2.78
CA MET A 1 -8.97 6.82 -3.06
C MET A 1 -9.86 5.83 -2.33
N ASN A 2 -11.09 6.20 -2.04
CA ASN A 2 -12.06 5.35 -1.37
C ASN A 2 -12.74 4.38 -2.37
N GLU A 3 -13.73 3.61 -1.89
CA GLU A 3 -14.45 2.63 -2.72
C GLU A 3 -15.27 3.26 -3.86
N LYS A 4 -15.56 4.56 -3.77
CA LYS A 4 -16.26 5.32 -4.83
C LYS A 4 -15.31 6.02 -5.78
N ASP A 5 -14.01 5.70 -5.69
CA ASP A 5 -12.92 6.30 -6.47
C ASP A 5 -12.74 7.80 -6.23
N GLU A 6 -13.21 8.30 -5.09
CA GLU A 6 -12.98 9.68 -4.67
C GLU A 6 -11.60 9.82 -4.04
N ILE A 7 -10.87 10.86 -4.41
CA ILE A 7 -9.53 11.12 -3.88
C ILE A 7 -9.66 11.72 -2.48
N SER A 8 -8.99 11.10 -1.50
CA SER A 8 -8.94 11.57 -0.12
C SER A 8 -7.64 11.10 0.51
N ASP A 9 -7.18 11.78 1.55
CA ASP A 9 -6.08 11.33 2.40
C ASP A 9 -6.57 10.87 3.78
N THR A 10 -7.84 11.05 4.09
CA THR A 10 -8.44 10.73 5.39
C THR A 10 -9.46 9.62 5.26
N TYR A 11 -9.29 8.60 6.09
CA TYR A 11 -10.09 7.37 6.03
C TYR A 11 -10.46 6.89 7.43
N ASN A 12 -11.62 6.25 7.54
CA ASN A 12 -11.94 5.45 8.71
C ASN A 12 -11.13 4.13 8.65
N SER A 13 -10.74 3.61 9.80
CA SER A 13 -9.97 2.35 9.88
C SER A 13 -10.71 1.16 9.25
N GLU A 14 -12.03 1.21 9.13
CA GLU A 14 -12.83 0.16 8.51
C GLU A 14 -13.01 0.35 7.00
N ASP A 15 -12.52 1.45 6.44
CA ASP A 15 -12.73 1.78 5.03
C ASP A 15 -11.82 0.96 4.11
N LYS A 16 -12.28 0.83 2.87
CA LYS A 16 -11.47 0.35 1.76
C LYS A 16 -10.57 1.48 1.27
N LEU A 17 -9.35 1.14 0.90
CA LEU A 17 -8.40 2.07 0.29
C LEU A 17 -7.91 1.52 -1.03
N LYS A 18 -8.01 2.32 -2.08
CA LYS A 18 -7.44 2.02 -3.39
C LYS A 18 -6.32 3.00 -3.69
N ILE A 19 -5.19 2.49 -4.15
CA ILE A 19 -4.05 3.29 -4.58
C ILE A 19 -3.79 2.95 -6.03
N GLN A 20 -3.88 3.95 -6.90
CA GLN A 20 -3.54 3.80 -8.32
C GLN A 20 -2.20 4.46 -8.58
N VAL A 21 -1.29 3.71 -9.17
CA VAL A 21 0.04 4.17 -9.53
C VAL A 21 0.14 4.19 -11.05
N LYS A 22 0.22 5.39 -11.60
CA LYS A 22 0.45 5.58 -13.03
C LYS A 22 1.95 5.56 -13.27
N TYR A 23 2.39 4.80 -14.24
CA TYR A 23 3.80 4.74 -14.59
C TYR A 23 4.01 4.98 -16.08
N LYS A 24 5.20 5.47 -16.40
CA LYS A 24 5.68 5.62 -17.77
C LYS A 24 7.06 5.02 -17.86
N ARG A 25 7.24 4.13 -18.83
CA ARG A 25 8.53 3.46 -19.04
C ARG A 25 9.49 4.39 -19.79
N ASN A 26 10.66 4.63 -19.19
CA ASN A 26 11.72 5.43 -19.80
C ASN A 26 12.79 4.58 -20.47
N ASN A 27 12.84 3.27 -20.19
CA ASN A 27 13.84 2.35 -20.73
C ASN A 27 13.12 1.13 -21.31
N ALA A 28 13.18 1.00 -22.64
CA ALA A 28 12.51 -0.11 -23.36
C ALA A 28 13.04 -1.50 -23.00
N LYS A 29 14.19 -1.58 -22.30
CA LYS A 29 14.75 -2.86 -21.84
C LYS A 29 14.03 -3.37 -20.60
N LEU A 30 13.30 -2.53 -19.88
CA LEU A 30 12.50 -2.93 -18.73
C LEU A 30 11.22 -3.60 -19.23
N LYS A 31 11.16 -4.91 -19.12
CA LYS A 31 10.02 -5.70 -19.60
C LYS A 31 9.14 -6.22 -18.49
N ASN A 32 9.75 -6.57 -17.36
CA ASN A 32 9.05 -7.14 -16.21
C ASN A 32 9.50 -6.45 -14.93
N SER A 33 8.61 -6.34 -13.98
CA SER A 33 8.89 -5.75 -12.68
C SER A 33 8.16 -6.50 -11.57
N VAL A 34 8.77 -6.50 -10.41
CA VAL A 34 8.10 -6.77 -9.15
C VAL A 34 7.72 -5.42 -8.56
N PHE A 35 6.45 -5.23 -8.27
CA PHE A 35 5.94 -4.00 -7.69
C PHE A 35 5.64 -4.23 -6.21
N GLY A 36 6.06 -3.30 -5.37
CA GLY A 36 5.86 -3.39 -3.94
C GLY A 36 5.43 -2.10 -3.30
N PHE A 37 4.88 -2.22 -2.10
CA PHE A 37 4.56 -1.07 -1.28
C PHE A 37 4.88 -1.36 0.19
N GLY A 38 5.11 -0.28 0.93
CA GLY A 38 5.29 -0.35 2.38
C GLY A 38 4.45 0.73 3.04
N ILE A 39 3.99 0.45 4.24
CA ILE A 39 3.23 1.39 5.06
C ILE A 39 4.06 1.74 6.27
N PHE A 40 4.31 3.02 6.47
CA PHE A 40 5.11 3.54 7.59
C PHE A 40 4.29 4.52 8.39
N ARG A 41 4.37 4.39 9.72
CA ARG A 41 3.78 5.39 10.62
C ARG A 41 4.64 6.66 10.56
N ASN A 42 4.08 7.80 10.96
CA ASN A 42 4.78 9.09 10.86
C ASN A 42 6.07 9.18 11.67
N ASP A 43 6.29 8.28 12.64
CA ASP A 43 7.53 8.17 13.41
C ASP A 43 8.57 7.24 12.75
N GLY A 44 8.27 6.70 11.55
CA GLY A 44 9.17 5.83 10.80
C GLY A 44 8.98 4.34 11.03
N LEU A 45 8.06 3.94 11.92
CA LEU A 45 7.79 2.52 12.15
C LEU A 45 7.23 1.87 10.90
N ASN A 46 7.87 0.80 10.42
CA ASN A 46 7.34 0.00 9.31
C ASN A 46 6.19 -0.86 9.82
N CYS A 47 4.98 -0.53 9.39
CA CYS A 47 3.77 -1.22 9.81
C CYS A 47 3.48 -2.45 8.96
N TYR A 48 3.80 -2.39 7.68
CA TYR A 48 3.54 -3.48 6.74
C TYR A 48 4.33 -3.26 5.45
N GLY A 49 4.66 -4.35 4.78
CA GLY A 49 5.27 -4.29 3.46
C GLY A 49 5.10 -5.61 2.73
N THR A 50 4.86 -5.53 1.44
CA THR A 50 4.76 -6.69 0.56
C THR A 50 5.05 -6.29 -0.88
N ASN A 51 5.10 -7.27 -1.76
CA ASN A 51 5.25 -7.06 -3.18
C ASN A 51 4.51 -8.16 -3.96
N THR A 52 4.43 -7.97 -5.27
CA THR A 52 3.72 -8.91 -6.14
C THR A 52 4.33 -10.31 -6.16
N PHE A 53 5.62 -10.42 -5.90
CA PHE A 53 6.28 -11.73 -5.81
C PHE A 53 5.89 -12.46 -4.50
N ILE A 54 5.93 -11.76 -3.37
CA ILE A 54 5.55 -12.31 -2.06
C ILE A 54 4.10 -12.79 -2.08
N ASP A 55 3.23 -12.03 -2.72
CA ASP A 55 1.79 -12.33 -2.79
C ASP A 55 1.42 -13.37 -3.86
N ASN A 56 2.42 -13.96 -4.52
CA ASN A 56 2.19 -14.90 -5.63
C ASN A 56 1.43 -14.32 -6.81
N PHE A 57 1.36 -13.02 -6.93
CA PHE A 57 0.83 -12.35 -8.09
C PHE A 57 1.80 -12.46 -9.27
N GLY A 58 3.10 -12.49 -8.96
CA GLY A 58 4.15 -12.63 -9.94
C GLY A 58 4.66 -11.30 -10.48
N LYS A 59 5.40 -11.39 -11.57
CA LYS A 59 5.96 -10.21 -12.22
C LYS A 59 4.89 -9.48 -13.02
N ILE A 60 4.97 -8.15 -13.01
CA ILE A 60 4.12 -7.30 -13.84
C ILE A 60 4.82 -7.09 -15.17
N LYS A 61 4.10 -7.32 -16.27
CA LYS A 61 4.61 -7.00 -17.60
C LYS A 61 4.54 -5.47 -17.79
N ILE A 62 5.69 -4.84 -17.93
CA ILE A 62 5.78 -3.40 -18.07
C ILE A 62 5.43 -2.99 -19.49
N GLN A 63 4.51 -2.05 -19.62
CA GLN A 63 4.10 -1.41 -20.85
C GLN A 63 4.76 -0.03 -20.97
N ASP A 64 4.57 0.64 -22.09
CA ASP A 64 5.09 2.01 -22.25
C ASP A 64 4.45 2.97 -21.25
N GLU A 65 3.16 2.80 -21.03
CA GLU A 65 2.39 3.48 -19.98
C GLU A 65 1.42 2.48 -19.37
N GLY A 66 1.21 2.58 -18.06
CA GLY A 66 0.28 1.68 -17.40
C GLY A 66 -0.15 2.19 -16.04
N ILE A 67 -1.05 1.43 -15.44
CA ILE A 67 -1.58 1.70 -14.10
C ILE A 67 -1.49 0.41 -13.29
N VAL A 68 -0.90 0.49 -12.11
CA VAL A 68 -0.95 -0.57 -11.11
C VAL A 68 -1.87 -0.12 -9.99
N GLU A 69 -2.78 -0.98 -9.58
CA GLU A 69 -3.71 -0.68 -8.49
C GLU A 69 -3.43 -1.58 -7.30
N ILE A 70 -3.41 -0.98 -6.12
CA ILE A 70 -3.40 -1.69 -4.85
C ILE A 70 -4.78 -1.49 -4.23
N GLU A 71 -5.45 -2.59 -3.93
CA GLU A 71 -6.76 -2.56 -3.28
C GLU A 71 -6.64 -3.17 -1.89
N ILE A 72 -6.90 -2.35 -0.88
CA ILE A 72 -6.90 -2.75 0.52
C ILE A 72 -8.35 -2.80 0.99
N GLU A 73 -8.84 -4.00 1.31
CA GLU A 73 -10.26 -4.21 1.64
C GLU A 73 -10.68 -3.46 2.89
N LYS A 74 -9.84 -3.49 3.92
CA LYS A 74 -10.00 -2.72 5.15
C LYS A 74 -8.64 -2.23 5.58
N ILE A 75 -8.54 -0.95 5.85
CA ILE A 75 -7.27 -0.34 6.26
C ILE A 75 -6.78 -0.97 7.56
N GLN A 76 -7.62 -1.04 8.58
CA GLN A 76 -7.36 -1.66 9.89
C GLN A 76 -6.17 -1.07 10.66
N LEU A 77 -5.60 0.01 10.18
CA LEU A 77 -4.60 0.77 10.92
C LEU A 77 -5.31 1.60 12.00
N LEU A 78 -4.71 1.68 13.17
CA LEU A 78 -5.25 2.48 14.25
C LEU A 78 -5.14 3.98 13.92
N GLU A 79 -5.86 4.79 14.66
CA GLU A 79 -5.89 6.23 14.44
C GLU A 79 -4.47 6.80 14.38
N GLY A 80 -4.17 7.54 13.32
CA GLY A 80 -2.85 8.13 13.14
C GLY A 80 -2.59 8.57 11.71
N GLU A 81 -1.33 8.96 11.48
CA GLU A 81 -0.83 9.41 10.20
C GLU A 81 0.21 8.44 9.68
N TYR A 82 0.01 7.99 8.44
CA TYR A 82 0.84 6.99 7.80
C TYR A 82 1.27 7.47 6.43
N TYR A 83 2.39 6.92 5.95
CA TYR A 83 2.91 7.17 4.61
C TYR A 83 3.09 5.85 3.87
N ILE A 84 2.89 5.89 2.56
CA ILE A 84 3.04 4.72 1.71
C ILE A 84 4.23 4.94 0.80
N ASP A 85 5.17 4.00 0.87
CA ASP A 85 6.30 3.92 -0.05
C ASP A 85 5.95 2.97 -1.19
N LEU A 86 6.46 3.25 -2.38
CA LEU A 86 6.27 2.43 -3.58
C LEU A 86 7.62 2.04 -4.17
N ALA A 87 7.71 0.84 -4.70
CA ALA A 87 8.94 0.35 -5.31
C ALA A 87 8.66 -0.46 -6.57
N PHE A 88 9.46 -0.23 -7.59
CA PHE A 88 9.57 -1.10 -8.76
C PHE A 88 10.95 -1.72 -8.76
N VAL A 89 11.01 -3.04 -8.85
CA VAL A 89 12.23 -3.82 -8.83
C VAL A 89 12.28 -4.65 -10.10
N ASP A 90 13.46 -4.78 -10.72
CA ASP A 90 13.57 -5.61 -11.90
C ASP A 90 13.49 -7.11 -11.55
N GLU A 91 13.51 -7.96 -12.57
CA GLU A 91 13.37 -9.41 -12.37
C GLU A 91 14.56 -10.03 -11.62
N TYR A 92 15.65 -9.30 -11.46
CA TYR A 92 16.85 -9.76 -10.75
C TYR A 92 16.94 -9.19 -9.33
N GLY A 93 15.93 -8.44 -8.89
CA GLY A 93 15.89 -7.85 -7.56
C GLY A 93 16.54 -6.49 -7.44
N THR A 94 16.97 -5.88 -8.54
CA THR A 94 17.57 -4.53 -8.53
C THR A 94 16.48 -3.48 -8.56
N PRO A 95 16.40 -2.60 -7.53
CA PRO A 95 15.44 -1.49 -7.56
C PRO A 95 15.76 -0.53 -8.71
N PHE A 96 14.76 -0.19 -9.51
CA PHE A 96 14.93 0.85 -10.52
C PHE A 96 14.07 2.08 -10.25
N ASP A 97 13.15 2.02 -9.31
CA ASP A 97 12.43 3.18 -8.82
C ASP A 97 11.94 2.91 -7.40
N TYR A 98 12.19 3.85 -6.50
CA TYR A 98 11.71 3.78 -5.13
C TYR A 98 11.24 5.17 -4.73
N ILE A 99 9.96 5.28 -4.37
CA ILE A 99 9.34 6.54 -4.01
C ILE A 99 8.96 6.48 -2.54
N ARG A 100 9.68 7.23 -1.72
CA ARG A 100 9.36 7.37 -0.29
C ARG A 100 8.22 8.36 -0.12
N LYS A 101 7.31 8.05 0.79
CA LYS A 101 6.18 8.91 1.12
C LYS A 101 5.41 9.34 -0.13
N ALA A 102 5.14 8.36 -1.00
CA ALA A 102 4.43 8.62 -2.25
C ALA A 102 3.03 9.18 -2.01
N THR A 103 2.40 8.75 -0.91
CA THR A 103 1.11 9.29 -0.49
C THR A 103 0.97 9.20 1.03
N LYS A 104 0.13 10.05 1.58
CA LYS A 104 -0.18 10.11 3.00
C LYS A 104 -1.58 9.53 3.24
N VAL A 105 -1.72 8.76 4.30
CA VAL A 105 -2.99 8.20 4.74
C VAL A 105 -3.20 8.58 6.20
N ILE A 106 -4.28 9.29 6.46
CA ILE A 106 -4.68 9.66 7.81
C ILE A 106 -5.88 8.79 8.18
N THR A 107 -5.79 8.08 9.29
CA THR A 107 -6.87 7.23 9.76
C THR A 107 -7.49 7.78 11.03
N TYR A 108 -8.80 7.61 11.12
CA TYR A 108 -9.54 7.89 12.34
C TYR A 108 -10.38 6.65 12.71
N SER A 109 -10.74 6.56 13.98
CA SER A 109 -11.55 5.44 14.47
C SER A 109 -12.37 5.88 15.68
N THR A 110 -13.58 5.33 15.79
CA THR A 110 -14.40 5.49 17.00
C THR A 110 -13.96 4.54 18.09
N VAL A 111 -13.23 3.49 17.74
CA VAL A 111 -12.68 2.51 18.68
C VAL A 111 -11.29 2.98 19.09
N LYS A 112 -11.03 3.02 20.40
CA LYS A 112 -9.78 3.55 20.96
C LYS A 112 -8.87 2.44 21.47
N ASP A 113 -8.60 1.47 20.61
CA ASP A 113 -7.61 0.42 20.88
C ASP A 113 -6.19 0.99 20.73
N VAL A 114 -5.21 0.23 21.18
CA VAL A 114 -3.82 0.67 21.24
C VAL A 114 -2.93 -0.20 20.35
N GLY A 115 -1.93 0.41 19.75
CA GLY A 115 -0.98 -0.27 18.87
C GLY A 115 -1.00 0.31 17.46
N VAL A 116 -0.84 -0.53 16.46
CA VAL A 116 -0.75 -0.10 15.06
C VAL A 116 -1.88 -0.67 14.20
N TYR A 117 -2.28 -1.88 14.47
CA TYR A 117 -3.17 -2.64 13.60
C TYR A 117 -4.28 -3.28 14.41
N ARG A 118 -5.50 -3.21 13.89
CA ARG A 118 -6.65 -3.85 14.51
C ARG A 118 -6.78 -5.28 14.02
N ILE A 119 -6.57 -6.22 14.95
CA ILE A 119 -6.73 -7.65 14.68
C ILE A 119 -8.19 -8.02 14.87
N ASN A 120 -8.78 -8.70 13.91
CA ASN A 120 -10.13 -9.23 14.06
C ASN A 120 -10.17 -10.25 15.18
N HIS A 121 -10.99 -9.99 16.17
CA HIS A 121 -11.08 -10.88 17.35
C HIS A 121 -12.47 -10.81 17.98
N LYS A 122 -12.72 -11.75 18.86
CA LYS A 122 -13.96 -11.84 19.60
C LYS A 122 -13.66 -12.40 20.98
N PHE A 123 -14.25 -11.80 22.00
CA PHE A 123 -14.17 -12.34 23.35
C PHE A 123 -15.32 -13.30 23.61
N LYS A 124 -15.04 -14.38 24.34
CA LYS A 124 -16.03 -15.32 24.85
C LYS A 124 -15.70 -15.59 26.31
N HIS A 125 -16.72 -15.58 27.15
CA HIS A 125 -16.61 -16.01 28.55
C HIS A 125 -17.25 -17.40 28.68
N LEU A 126 -16.44 -18.41 28.96
CA LEU A 126 -16.88 -19.82 29.01
C LEU A 126 -17.17 -20.26 30.44
#